data_174013ba1b9e999a10065b605be19169
#
_entry.id   174013ba1b9e999a10065b605be19169
#
_cell.length_a   1.000
_cell.length_b   1.000
_cell.length_c   1.000
_cell.angle_alpha   90.00
_cell.angle_beta   90.00
_cell.angle_gamma   90.00
#
_symmetry.space_group_name_H-M   'P 1'
#
loop_
_entity.id
_entity.type
_entity.pdbx_description
1 polymer ?
#
loop_
_entity_poly.entity_id
_entity_poly.type
_entity_poly.pdbx_seq_one_letter_code
_entity_poly.pdbx_strand_id
1 'polypeptide(L)'
;MGVAQTPLDLATLPAAVQKALGAGPAKMMAARGMLPLGPTEQASVLYQLSFDADAGLAATARATVADLPERLVAGVLADASMDPRILDFFAPRVIGQPTLFDALVFNPATADATIASVAKTAGPREVDMIAQNEQRLLRHPEIIAAMYFNAKARMSTVDRAVELAVRHSIRVPGVAAWDEIARALSQGAAPSSADADALFAAAAAAFSGDDSALTSGDLDSLITGGEIEEVIEGAPDVDENGDANVAGKKIPIDKLSIPAKLRLAQMGNAFARSLLIRSPLKLVAMAVIKAPSVTEIEAGRYAKNATLCDEVIRYISSNGKWTKIYAIKVALCLNPKCPSPDAGRMLPFLREKELKLISKSKGVPSATTAQARRLIASRSGGGAK
;
A
#
# COMPACT_ATOMS: atom_id res chain seq x y z
N MET A 1 -10.03 -2.93 -6.62
CA MET A 1 -11.51 -3.01 -6.62
C MET A 1 -11.86 -4.06 -7.65
N GLY A 2 -12.79 -5.00 -7.34
CA GLY A 2 -13.30 -5.98 -8.29
C GLY A 2 -14.13 -5.32 -9.41
N VAL A 3 -14.89 -6.13 -10.11
CA VAL A 3 -15.84 -5.65 -11.14
C VAL A 3 -16.91 -4.79 -10.48
N ALA A 4 -17.37 -3.72 -11.16
CA ALA A 4 -18.49 -2.92 -10.69
C ALA A 4 -19.74 -3.79 -10.53
N GLN A 5 -20.25 -3.91 -9.32
CA GLN A 5 -21.41 -4.74 -9.00
C GLN A 5 -22.69 -3.98 -9.37
N THR A 6 -23.33 -4.42 -10.45
CA THR A 6 -24.60 -3.86 -10.94
C THR A 6 -25.59 -4.98 -11.27
N PRO A 7 -26.89 -4.77 -11.11
CA PRO A 7 -27.88 -5.78 -11.46
C PRO A 7 -27.73 -6.24 -12.91
N LEU A 8 -28.06 -7.50 -13.17
CA LEU A 8 -28.14 -8.04 -14.52
C LEU A 8 -29.41 -7.55 -15.23
N ASP A 9 -29.34 -7.49 -16.55
CA ASP A 9 -30.56 -7.23 -17.34
C ASP A 9 -31.47 -8.46 -17.28
N LEU A 10 -32.63 -8.28 -16.67
CA LEU A 10 -33.63 -9.34 -16.50
C LEU A 10 -34.09 -9.97 -17.83
N ALA A 11 -34.09 -9.19 -18.91
CA ALA A 11 -34.52 -9.69 -20.22
C ALA A 11 -33.54 -10.71 -20.85
N THR A 12 -32.27 -10.67 -20.41
CA THR A 12 -31.21 -11.57 -20.89
C THR A 12 -31.07 -12.86 -20.08
N LEU A 13 -31.74 -12.93 -18.94
CA LEU A 13 -31.64 -14.08 -18.05
C LEU A 13 -32.50 -15.26 -18.51
N PRO A 14 -32.11 -16.53 -18.21
CA PRO A 14 -32.93 -17.71 -18.49
C PRO A 14 -34.33 -17.60 -17.89
N ALA A 15 -35.32 -18.17 -18.57
CA ALA A 15 -36.73 -18.12 -18.12
C ALA A 15 -36.92 -18.68 -16.69
N ALA A 16 -36.15 -19.70 -16.29
CA ALA A 16 -36.16 -20.25 -14.94
C ALA A 16 -35.73 -19.21 -13.90
N VAL A 17 -34.70 -18.42 -14.19
CA VAL A 17 -34.19 -17.33 -13.35
C VAL A 17 -35.22 -16.21 -13.23
N GLN A 18 -35.79 -15.78 -14.38
CA GLN A 18 -36.84 -14.75 -14.41
C GLN A 18 -38.05 -15.16 -13.58
N LYS A 19 -38.49 -16.43 -13.67
CA LYS A 19 -39.57 -16.97 -12.87
C LYS A 19 -39.25 -16.98 -11.36
N ALA A 20 -38.02 -17.33 -11.01
CA ALA A 20 -37.57 -17.35 -9.60
C ALA A 20 -37.50 -15.95 -8.98
N LEU A 21 -37.24 -14.93 -9.80
CA LEU A 21 -37.20 -13.51 -9.38
C LEU A 21 -38.59 -12.85 -9.34
N GLY A 22 -39.64 -13.55 -9.77
CA GLY A 22 -41.00 -13.07 -9.71
C GLY A 22 -41.49 -12.75 -8.28
N ALA A 23 -42.63 -12.05 -8.20
CA ALA A 23 -43.23 -11.67 -6.89
C ALA A 23 -43.75 -12.88 -6.10
N GLY A 24 -43.74 -12.77 -4.77
CA GLY A 24 -44.38 -13.72 -3.87
C GLY A 24 -43.43 -14.64 -3.08
N PRO A 25 -43.96 -15.71 -2.45
CA PRO A 25 -43.16 -16.59 -1.59
C PRO A 25 -41.98 -17.27 -2.27
N ALA A 26 -42.07 -17.50 -3.56
CA ALA A 26 -40.99 -18.10 -4.37
C ALA A 26 -39.70 -17.30 -4.28
N LYS A 27 -39.77 -15.97 -4.21
CA LYS A 27 -38.62 -15.08 -4.14
C LYS A 27 -37.80 -15.28 -2.85
N MET A 28 -38.45 -15.47 -1.71
CA MET A 28 -37.79 -15.79 -0.45
C MET A 28 -37.17 -17.20 -0.48
N MET A 29 -37.85 -18.18 -1.08
CA MET A 29 -37.29 -19.52 -1.27
C MET A 29 -36.05 -19.49 -2.18
N ALA A 30 -36.09 -18.67 -3.25
CA ALA A 30 -34.98 -18.43 -4.13
C ALA A 30 -33.76 -17.80 -3.38
N ALA A 31 -34.02 -16.80 -2.53
CA ALA A 31 -32.98 -16.17 -1.71
C ALA A 31 -32.33 -17.15 -0.73
N ARG A 32 -33.06 -18.15 -0.27
CA ARG A 32 -32.56 -19.23 0.60
C ARG A 32 -31.92 -20.40 -0.16
N GLY A 33 -31.88 -20.33 -1.49
CA GLY A 33 -31.33 -21.40 -2.32
C GLY A 33 -32.15 -22.69 -2.35
N MET A 34 -33.46 -22.62 -2.02
CA MET A 34 -34.33 -23.78 -1.88
C MET A 34 -35.08 -24.17 -3.17
N LEU A 35 -34.88 -23.42 -4.24
CA LEU A 35 -35.47 -23.76 -5.53
C LEU A 35 -34.60 -24.81 -6.28
N PRO A 36 -35.24 -25.74 -7.01
CA PRO A 36 -34.56 -26.76 -7.80
C PRO A 36 -34.02 -26.15 -9.09
N LEU A 37 -32.98 -25.32 -8.95
CA LEU A 37 -32.29 -24.66 -10.05
C LEU A 37 -30.91 -25.27 -10.27
N GLY A 38 -30.40 -25.20 -11.48
CA GLY A 38 -29.01 -25.54 -11.76
C GLY A 38 -28.02 -24.57 -11.07
N PRO A 39 -26.73 -24.95 -10.91
CA PRO A 39 -25.74 -24.12 -10.21
C PRO A 39 -25.65 -22.69 -10.76
N THR A 40 -25.61 -22.54 -12.09
CA THR A 40 -25.47 -21.25 -12.79
C THR A 40 -26.74 -20.39 -12.67
N GLU A 41 -27.91 -21.01 -12.74
CA GLU A 41 -29.19 -20.34 -12.55
C GLU A 41 -29.33 -19.86 -11.09
N GLN A 42 -28.99 -20.72 -10.13
CA GLN A 42 -29.03 -20.38 -8.71
C GLN A 42 -28.09 -19.23 -8.38
N ALA A 43 -26.87 -19.24 -8.93
CA ALA A 43 -25.91 -18.14 -8.77
C ALA A 43 -26.46 -16.81 -9.34
N SER A 44 -27.06 -16.86 -10.54
CA SER A 44 -27.67 -15.68 -11.16
C SER A 44 -28.82 -15.12 -10.34
N VAL A 45 -29.67 -15.98 -9.76
CA VAL A 45 -30.77 -15.59 -8.90
C VAL A 45 -30.25 -14.94 -7.59
N LEU A 46 -29.30 -15.57 -6.91
CA LEU A 46 -28.72 -15.04 -5.67
C LEU A 46 -28.00 -13.71 -5.91
N TYR A 47 -27.25 -13.61 -7.02
CA TYR A 47 -26.62 -12.36 -7.43
C TYR A 47 -27.66 -11.26 -7.62
N GLN A 48 -28.69 -11.51 -8.40
CA GLN A 48 -29.73 -10.51 -8.69
C GLN A 48 -30.50 -10.10 -7.42
N LEU A 49 -30.83 -11.05 -6.55
CA LEU A 49 -31.49 -10.78 -5.27
C LEU A 49 -30.61 -9.99 -4.28
N SER A 50 -29.30 -10.02 -4.44
CA SER A 50 -28.41 -9.20 -3.61
C SER A 50 -28.59 -7.69 -3.80
N PHE A 51 -29.28 -7.28 -4.89
CA PHE A 51 -29.65 -5.89 -5.21
C PHE A 51 -31.14 -5.61 -4.98
N ASP A 52 -31.86 -6.52 -4.33
CA ASP A 52 -33.29 -6.33 -4.10
C ASP A 52 -33.57 -5.09 -3.23
N ALA A 53 -34.70 -4.43 -3.48
CA ALA A 53 -35.14 -3.29 -2.70
C ALA A 53 -35.46 -3.66 -1.24
N ASP A 54 -35.86 -4.92 -1.00
CA ASP A 54 -36.00 -5.47 0.35
C ASP A 54 -34.63 -5.85 0.90
N ALA A 55 -34.15 -5.05 1.87
CA ALA A 55 -32.84 -5.25 2.52
C ALA A 55 -32.73 -6.62 3.21
N GLY A 56 -33.83 -7.17 3.74
CA GLY A 56 -33.87 -8.49 4.38
C GLY A 56 -33.67 -9.61 3.38
N LEU A 57 -34.30 -9.49 2.21
CA LEU A 57 -34.13 -10.42 1.11
C LEU A 57 -32.72 -10.38 0.54
N ALA A 58 -32.19 -9.18 0.32
CA ALA A 58 -30.82 -8.98 -0.17
C ALA A 58 -29.78 -9.54 0.82
N ALA A 59 -29.96 -9.33 2.11
CA ALA A 59 -29.09 -9.91 3.15
C ALA A 59 -29.17 -11.44 3.17
N THR A 60 -30.36 -12.00 3.06
CA THR A 60 -30.56 -13.46 2.98
C THR A 60 -29.86 -14.07 1.78
N ALA A 61 -29.96 -13.45 0.60
CA ALA A 61 -29.30 -13.93 -0.60
C ALA A 61 -27.76 -13.94 -0.44
N ARG A 62 -27.20 -12.88 0.14
CA ARG A 62 -25.74 -12.81 0.41
C ARG A 62 -25.28 -13.85 1.44
N ALA A 63 -26.07 -14.07 2.51
CA ALA A 63 -25.79 -15.11 3.49
C ALA A 63 -25.83 -16.51 2.86
N THR A 64 -26.84 -16.78 2.01
CA THR A 64 -26.95 -18.06 1.29
C THR A 64 -25.73 -18.33 0.42
N VAL A 65 -25.17 -17.32 -0.26
CA VAL A 65 -23.92 -17.49 -1.05
C VAL A 65 -22.76 -17.94 -0.16
N ALA A 66 -22.67 -17.42 1.08
CA ALA A 66 -21.63 -17.84 2.02
C ALA A 66 -21.77 -19.33 2.42
N ASP A 67 -22.97 -19.85 2.47
CA ASP A 67 -23.29 -21.20 2.95
C ASP A 67 -23.47 -22.23 1.82
N LEU A 68 -23.37 -21.81 0.54
CA LEU A 68 -23.54 -22.74 -0.59
C LEU A 68 -22.53 -23.89 -0.54
N PRO A 69 -22.97 -25.13 -0.84
CA PRO A 69 -22.07 -26.26 -0.96
C PRO A 69 -20.95 -26.02 -2.00
N GLU A 70 -19.73 -26.42 -1.66
CA GLU A 70 -18.54 -26.25 -2.52
C GLU A 70 -18.76 -26.75 -3.95
N ARG A 71 -19.43 -27.92 -4.09
CA ARG A 71 -19.75 -28.50 -5.39
C ARG A 71 -20.57 -27.57 -6.29
N LEU A 72 -21.53 -26.85 -5.73
CA LEU A 72 -22.35 -25.90 -6.49
C LEU A 72 -21.50 -24.67 -6.91
N VAL A 73 -20.71 -24.14 -5.98
CA VAL A 73 -19.80 -23.03 -6.25
C VAL A 73 -18.78 -23.41 -7.32
N ALA A 74 -18.23 -24.62 -7.26
CA ALA A 74 -17.30 -25.12 -8.29
C ALA A 74 -17.96 -25.16 -9.67
N GLY A 75 -19.24 -25.60 -9.76
CA GLY A 75 -19.98 -25.59 -11.02
C GLY A 75 -20.18 -24.18 -11.58
N VAL A 76 -20.46 -23.19 -10.73
CA VAL A 76 -20.56 -21.78 -11.12
C VAL A 76 -19.24 -21.24 -11.63
N LEU A 77 -18.14 -21.48 -10.88
CA LEU A 77 -16.82 -20.95 -11.22
C LEU A 77 -16.19 -21.62 -12.44
N ALA A 78 -16.61 -22.85 -12.78
CA ALA A 78 -16.12 -23.56 -13.97
C ALA A 78 -16.87 -23.18 -15.26
N ASP A 79 -18.02 -22.52 -15.16
CA ASP A 79 -18.81 -22.17 -16.35
C ASP A 79 -18.21 -20.97 -17.08
N ALA A 80 -17.66 -21.22 -18.27
CA ALA A 80 -17.03 -20.18 -19.12
C ALA A 80 -18.02 -19.17 -19.71
N SER A 81 -19.33 -19.45 -19.64
CA SER A 81 -20.39 -18.53 -20.10
C SER A 81 -20.93 -17.62 -18.97
N MET A 82 -20.44 -17.80 -17.74
CA MET A 82 -20.90 -17.04 -16.59
C MET A 82 -20.56 -15.54 -16.72
N ASP A 83 -21.50 -14.68 -16.31
CA ASP A 83 -21.26 -13.24 -16.27
C ASP A 83 -20.09 -12.90 -15.30
N PRO A 84 -19.11 -12.10 -15.74
CA PRO A 84 -17.95 -11.74 -14.90
C PRO A 84 -18.34 -11.12 -13.54
N ARG A 85 -19.47 -10.43 -13.44
CA ARG A 85 -19.97 -9.85 -12.19
C ARG A 85 -20.37 -10.92 -11.18
N ILE A 86 -20.93 -12.03 -11.66
CA ILE A 86 -21.27 -13.17 -10.80
C ILE A 86 -19.99 -13.86 -10.31
N LEU A 87 -19.02 -14.08 -11.18
CA LEU A 87 -17.72 -14.64 -10.79
C LEU A 87 -17.03 -13.77 -9.72
N ASP A 88 -17.08 -12.45 -9.86
CA ASP A 88 -16.56 -11.50 -8.89
C ASP A 88 -17.32 -11.56 -7.55
N PHE A 89 -18.65 -11.71 -7.61
CA PHE A 89 -19.49 -11.85 -6.43
C PHE A 89 -19.18 -13.12 -5.62
N PHE A 90 -18.77 -14.21 -6.28
CA PHE A 90 -18.35 -15.45 -5.64
C PHE A 90 -16.85 -15.47 -5.27
N ALA A 91 -16.06 -14.51 -5.74
CA ALA A 91 -14.61 -14.47 -5.49
C ALA A 91 -14.20 -14.54 -4.00
N PRO A 92 -14.91 -13.93 -3.03
CA PRO A 92 -14.58 -14.09 -1.62
C PRO A 92 -14.64 -15.54 -1.11
N ARG A 93 -15.41 -16.40 -1.77
CA ARG A 93 -15.58 -17.82 -1.40
C ARG A 93 -14.38 -18.69 -1.75
N VAL A 94 -13.52 -18.26 -2.67
CA VAL A 94 -12.39 -19.07 -3.14
C VAL A 94 -11.17 -18.98 -2.24
N ILE A 95 -11.12 -17.97 -1.36
CA ILE A 95 -9.95 -17.75 -0.48
C ILE A 95 -9.86 -18.90 0.53
N GLY A 96 -8.71 -19.58 0.52
CA GLY A 96 -8.47 -20.76 1.36
C GLY A 96 -9.07 -22.07 0.83
N GLN A 97 -9.67 -22.05 -0.37
CA GLN A 97 -10.23 -23.25 -1.03
C GLN A 97 -9.55 -23.47 -2.39
N PRO A 98 -8.49 -24.30 -2.45
CA PRO A 98 -7.65 -24.43 -3.65
C PRO A 98 -8.41 -24.83 -4.91
N THR A 99 -9.36 -25.75 -4.81
CA THR A 99 -10.15 -26.24 -5.95
C THR A 99 -11.04 -25.16 -6.56
N LEU A 100 -11.67 -24.34 -5.72
CA LEU A 100 -12.50 -23.21 -6.17
C LEU A 100 -11.64 -22.08 -6.71
N PHE A 101 -10.48 -21.86 -6.11
CA PHE A 101 -9.53 -20.85 -6.55
C PHE A 101 -9.04 -21.18 -7.98
N ASP A 102 -8.64 -22.42 -8.20
CA ASP A 102 -8.19 -22.91 -9.51
C ASP A 102 -9.30 -22.71 -10.56
N ALA A 103 -10.54 -23.08 -10.23
CA ALA A 103 -11.69 -22.90 -11.13
C ALA A 103 -11.90 -21.43 -11.50
N LEU A 104 -11.82 -20.50 -10.52
CA LEU A 104 -11.98 -19.06 -10.80
C LEU A 104 -10.85 -18.50 -11.67
N VAL A 105 -9.59 -18.84 -11.36
CA VAL A 105 -8.41 -18.27 -12.05
C VAL A 105 -8.31 -18.77 -13.49
N PHE A 106 -8.66 -20.03 -13.74
CA PHE A 106 -8.61 -20.62 -15.08
C PHE A 106 -9.86 -20.32 -15.92
N ASN A 107 -10.92 -19.81 -15.32
CA ASN A 107 -12.11 -19.45 -16.09
C ASN A 107 -11.82 -18.23 -16.99
N PRO A 108 -12.01 -18.34 -18.32
CA PRO A 108 -11.75 -17.24 -19.25
C PRO A 108 -12.71 -16.06 -19.07
N ALA A 109 -13.90 -16.28 -18.50
CA ALA A 109 -14.87 -15.22 -18.19
C ALA A 109 -14.49 -14.42 -16.95
N THR A 110 -13.54 -14.89 -16.13
CA THR A 110 -13.11 -14.15 -14.93
C THR A 110 -12.38 -12.87 -15.34
N ALA A 111 -12.93 -11.74 -14.91
CA ALA A 111 -12.34 -10.43 -15.16
C ALA A 111 -10.98 -10.26 -14.44
N ASP A 112 -10.07 -9.53 -15.09
CA ASP A 112 -8.74 -9.27 -14.50
C ASP A 112 -8.84 -8.45 -13.21
N ALA A 113 -9.83 -7.57 -13.09
CA ALA A 113 -10.11 -6.83 -11.86
C ALA A 113 -10.48 -7.74 -10.67
N THR A 114 -11.21 -8.84 -10.94
CA THR A 114 -11.51 -9.88 -9.94
C THR A 114 -10.23 -10.56 -9.49
N ILE A 115 -9.35 -10.94 -10.42
CA ILE A 115 -8.05 -11.55 -10.09
C ILE A 115 -7.19 -10.59 -9.27
N ALA A 116 -7.16 -9.29 -9.63
CA ALA A 116 -6.45 -8.27 -8.86
C ALA A 116 -7.03 -8.13 -7.43
N SER A 117 -8.34 -8.26 -7.27
CA SER A 117 -8.99 -8.21 -5.96
C SER A 117 -8.61 -9.42 -5.09
N VAL A 118 -8.64 -10.62 -5.65
CA VAL A 118 -8.29 -11.86 -4.95
C VAL A 118 -6.80 -11.91 -4.62
N ALA A 119 -5.94 -11.44 -5.52
CA ALA A 119 -4.48 -11.44 -5.34
C ALA A 119 -4.02 -10.66 -4.09
N LYS A 120 -4.82 -9.71 -3.57
CA LYS A 120 -4.49 -8.92 -2.37
C LYS A 120 -4.42 -9.76 -1.09
N THR A 121 -5.22 -10.81 -0.99
CA THR A 121 -5.38 -11.62 0.23
C THR A 121 -5.04 -13.09 0.03
N ALA A 122 -4.81 -13.50 -1.22
CA ALA A 122 -4.46 -14.85 -1.60
C ALA A 122 -3.21 -15.36 -0.88
N GLY A 123 -3.15 -16.67 -0.64
CA GLY A 123 -1.97 -17.31 -0.06
C GLY A 123 -0.81 -17.43 -1.06
N PRO A 124 0.36 -17.91 -0.61
CA PRO A 124 1.55 -18.00 -1.46
C PRO A 124 1.35 -18.86 -2.70
N ARG A 125 0.67 -20.02 -2.58
CA ARG A 125 0.38 -20.93 -3.69
C ARG A 125 -0.52 -20.27 -4.74
N GLU A 126 -1.56 -19.59 -4.27
CA GLU A 126 -2.53 -18.92 -5.12
C GLU A 126 -1.89 -17.75 -5.88
N VAL A 127 -1.01 -16.99 -5.22
CA VAL A 127 -0.24 -15.92 -5.86
C VAL A 127 0.70 -16.48 -6.92
N ASP A 128 1.39 -17.59 -6.64
CA ASP A 128 2.26 -18.25 -7.61
C ASP A 128 1.48 -18.69 -8.86
N MET A 129 0.25 -19.18 -8.68
CA MET A 129 -0.63 -19.58 -9.77
C MET A 129 -1.07 -18.38 -10.62
N ILE A 130 -1.49 -17.27 -9.98
CA ILE A 130 -1.82 -16.03 -10.70
C ILE A 130 -0.63 -15.55 -11.52
N ALA A 131 0.59 -15.63 -10.96
CA ALA A 131 1.82 -15.16 -11.59
C ALA A 131 2.22 -15.95 -12.85
N GLN A 132 1.69 -17.16 -13.05
CA GLN A 132 1.97 -17.96 -14.25
C GLN A 132 1.33 -17.40 -15.52
N ASN A 133 0.27 -16.61 -15.40
CA ASN A 133 -0.39 -15.99 -16.55
C ASN A 133 0.20 -14.62 -16.87
N GLU A 134 1.37 -14.60 -17.50
CA GLU A 134 2.10 -13.38 -17.86
C GLU A 134 1.27 -12.43 -18.74
N GLN A 135 0.47 -12.95 -19.66
CA GLN A 135 -0.38 -12.13 -20.52
C GLN A 135 -1.41 -11.34 -19.70
N ARG A 136 -2.00 -11.97 -18.68
CA ARG A 136 -2.96 -11.32 -17.78
C ARG A 136 -2.27 -10.26 -16.93
N LEU A 137 -1.06 -10.53 -16.42
CA LEU A 137 -0.26 -9.57 -15.65
C LEU A 137 0.08 -8.32 -16.48
N LEU A 138 0.48 -8.50 -17.75
CA LEU A 138 0.83 -7.39 -18.64
C LEU A 138 -0.40 -6.58 -19.08
N ARG A 139 -1.54 -7.26 -19.30
CA ARG A 139 -2.79 -6.61 -19.68
C ARG A 139 -3.43 -5.80 -18.55
N HIS A 140 -3.25 -6.27 -17.28
CA HIS A 140 -3.84 -5.65 -16.11
C HIS A 140 -2.80 -5.55 -14.98
N PRO A 141 -1.91 -4.54 -15.03
CA PRO A 141 -0.79 -4.39 -14.08
C PRO A 141 -1.22 -4.21 -12.62
N GLU A 142 -2.49 -3.90 -12.36
CA GLU A 142 -3.09 -3.85 -11.03
C GLU A 142 -3.01 -5.21 -10.30
N ILE A 143 -2.91 -6.32 -11.06
CA ILE A 143 -2.68 -7.65 -10.47
C ILE A 143 -1.28 -7.69 -9.84
N ILE A 144 -0.27 -7.17 -10.55
CA ILE A 144 1.11 -7.08 -10.03
C ILE A 144 1.14 -6.18 -8.78
N ALA A 145 0.42 -5.04 -8.81
CA ALA A 145 0.30 -4.17 -7.64
C ALA A 145 -0.31 -4.91 -6.44
N ALA A 146 -1.39 -5.67 -6.68
CA ALA A 146 -2.06 -6.46 -5.65
C ALA A 146 -1.13 -7.52 -5.04
N MET A 147 -0.36 -8.22 -5.87
CA MET A 147 0.66 -9.18 -5.43
C MET A 147 1.79 -8.50 -4.66
N TYR A 148 2.24 -7.33 -5.11
CA TYR A 148 3.31 -6.56 -4.48
C TYR A 148 2.98 -6.15 -3.05
N PHE A 149 1.74 -5.73 -2.80
CA PHE A 149 1.26 -5.33 -1.47
C PHE A 149 0.69 -6.48 -0.64
N ASN A 150 0.66 -7.69 -1.14
CA ASN A 150 0.22 -8.86 -0.37
C ASN A 150 1.37 -9.42 0.48
N ALA A 151 1.30 -9.26 1.80
CA ALA A 151 2.33 -9.72 2.75
C ALA A 151 2.59 -11.23 2.69
N LYS A 152 1.63 -12.04 2.22
CA LYS A 152 1.76 -13.49 2.09
C LYS A 152 2.46 -13.93 0.78
N ALA A 153 2.56 -13.02 -0.21
CA ALA A 153 3.18 -13.34 -1.49
C ALA A 153 4.70 -13.50 -1.35
N ARG A 154 5.24 -14.57 -1.92
CA ARG A 154 6.68 -14.83 -1.94
C ARG A 154 7.43 -13.72 -2.66
N MET A 155 8.60 -13.37 -2.15
CA MET A 155 9.45 -12.34 -2.75
C MET A 155 9.87 -12.74 -4.17
N SER A 156 10.27 -14.00 -4.34
CA SER A 156 10.68 -14.59 -5.63
C SER A 156 9.60 -14.46 -6.72
N THR A 157 8.33 -14.69 -6.36
CA THR A 157 7.21 -14.58 -7.30
C THR A 157 6.92 -13.14 -7.66
N VAL A 158 6.94 -12.25 -6.66
CA VAL A 158 6.69 -10.81 -6.87
C VAL A 158 7.81 -10.18 -7.68
N ASP A 159 9.07 -10.48 -7.38
CA ASP A 159 10.23 -9.94 -8.11
C ASP A 159 10.15 -10.31 -9.60
N ARG A 160 9.80 -11.56 -9.91
CA ARG A 160 9.63 -12.02 -11.29
C ARG A 160 8.49 -11.29 -12.01
N ALA A 161 7.35 -11.07 -11.33
CA ALA A 161 6.23 -10.33 -11.90
C ALA A 161 6.57 -8.85 -12.13
N VAL A 162 7.30 -8.22 -11.21
CA VAL A 162 7.77 -6.84 -11.35
C VAL A 162 8.83 -6.73 -12.46
N GLU A 163 9.77 -7.67 -12.53
CA GLU A 163 10.77 -7.74 -13.60
C GLU A 163 10.12 -7.89 -14.99
N LEU A 164 9.07 -8.69 -15.08
CA LEU A 164 8.27 -8.82 -16.31
C LEU A 164 7.70 -7.45 -16.72
N ALA A 165 7.10 -6.71 -15.80
CA ALA A 165 6.56 -5.37 -16.08
C ALA A 165 7.67 -4.39 -16.50
N VAL A 166 8.82 -4.41 -15.83
CA VAL A 166 9.99 -3.56 -16.17
C VAL A 166 10.48 -3.86 -17.58
N ARG A 167 10.65 -5.14 -17.95
CA ARG A 167 11.07 -5.57 -19.30
C ARG A 167 10.11 -5.10 -20.40
N HIS A 168 8.83 -5.06 -20.10
CA HIS A 168 7.80 -4.57 -21.04
C HIS A 168 7.52 -3.07 -20.91
N SER A 169 8.32 -2.32 -20.13
CA SER A 169 8.16 -0.88 -19.92
C SER A 169 6.78 -0.50 -19.37
N ILE A 170 6.14 -1.39 -18.63
CA ILE A 170 4.85 -1.18 -17.99
C ILE A 170 5.07 -0.67 -16.58
N ARG A 171 4.49 0.50 -16.27
CA ARG A 171 4.50 1.04 -14.91
C ARG A 171 3.35 0.42 -14.09
N VAL A 172 3.68 -0.20 -12.97
CA VAL A 172 2.67 -0.79 -12.07
C VAL A 172 2.00 0.32 -11.26
N PRO A 173 0.66 0.48 -11.35
CA PRO A 173 -0.06 1.54 -10.67
C PRO A 173 -0.02 1.34 -9.14
N GLY A 174 -0.05 2.45 -8.40
CA GLY A 174 -0.06 2.42 -6.93
C GLY A 174 1.28 2.12 -6.26
N VAL A 175 2.31 1.69 -7.01
CA VAL A 175 3.67 1.50 -6.49
C VAL A 175 4.43 2.82 -6.61
N ALA A 176 4.45 3.59 -5.52
CA ALA A 176 4.99 4.96 -5.52
C ALA A 176 6.50 5.03 -5.80
N ALA A 177 7.26 4.02 -5.36
CA ALA A 177 8.71 3.92 -5.59
C ALA A 177 9.07 3.10 -6.85
N TRP A 178 8.23 3.11 -7.87
CA TRP A 178 8.44 2.32 -9.09
C TRP A 178 9.80 2.51 -9.75
N ASP A 179 10.25 3.76 -9.85
CA ASP A 179 11.53 4.09 -10.51
C ASP A 179 12.76 3.57 -9.72
N GLU A 180 12.66 3.51 -8.40
CA GLU A 180 13.66 2.92 -7.52
C GLU A 180 13.71 1.40 -7.67
N ILE A 181 12.53 0.76 -7.72
CA ILE A 181 12.39 -0.68 -7.88
C ILE A 181 12.91 -1.12 -9.26
N ALA A 182 12.51 -0.43 -10.31
CA ALA A 182 12.96 -0.72 -11.67
C ALA A 182 14.50 -0.59 -11.80
N ARG A 183 15.09 0.42 -11.17
CA ARG A 183 16.56 0.57 -11.13
C ARG A 183 17.25 -0.55 -10.34
N ALA A 184 16.71 -0.95 -9.21
CA ALA A 184 17.28 -2.04 -8.42
C ALA A 184 17.31 -3.35 -9.22
N LEU A 185 16.22 -3.68 -9.90
CA LEU A 185 16.12 -4.90 -10.72
C LEU A 185 17.03 -4.84 -11.96
N SER A 186 17.14 -3.67 -12.64
CA SER A 186 18.01 -3.50 -13.80
C SER A 186 19.50 -3.58 -13.44
N GLN A 187 19.89 -3.35 -12.19
CA GLN A 187 21.25 -3.47 -11.68
C GLN A 187 21.63 -4.91 -11.31
N GLY A 188 20.79 -5.90 -11.60
CA GLY A 188 21.09 -7.31 -11.39
C GLY A 188 20.93 -7.74 -9.93
N ALA A 189 19.84 -7.34 -9.29
CA ALA A 189 19.49 -7.89 -8.00
C ALA A 189 19.44 -9.42 -8.09
N ALA A 190 20.19 -10.10 -7.21
CA ALA A 190 20.22 -11.55 -7.20
C ALA A 190 18.81 -12.15 -7.06
N PRO A 191 18.48 -13.23 -7.77
CA PRO A 191 17.18 -13.88 -7.65
C PRO A 191 16.92 -14.28 -6.20
N SER A 192 15.69 -14.03 -5.75
CA SER A 192 15.28 -14.39 -4.39
C SER A 192 15.36 -15.91 -4.18
N SER A 193 15.94 -16.33 -3.07
CA SER A 193 16.01 -17.74 -2.66
C SER A 193 14.86 -18.07 -1.68
N ALA A 194 14.65 -19.36 -1.40
CA ALA A 194 13.69 -19.82 -0.41
C ALA A 194 13.98 -19.22 0.99
N ASP A 195 15.26 -19.07 1.34
CA ASP A 195 15.67 -18.44 2.60
C ASP A 195 15.33 -16.94 2.62
N ALA A 196 15.50 -16.27 1.48
CA ALA A 196 15.12 -14.86 1.34
C ALA A 196 13.60 -14.66 1.40
N ASP A 197 12.82 -15.59 0.84
CA ASP A 197 11.35 -15.60 0.96
C ASP A 197 10.92 -15.77 2.43
N ALA A 198 11.54 -16.68 3.17
CA ALA A 198 11.26 -16.92 4.58
C ALA A 198 11.63 -15.69 5.44
N LEU A 199 12.78 -15.08 5.18
CA LEU A 199 13.25 -13.89 5.87
C LEU A 199 12.31 -12.69 5.61
N PHE A 200 11.90 -12.50 4.36
CA PHE A 200 10.93 -11.44 4.03
C PHE A 200 9.57 -11.67 4.69
N ALA A 201 9.07 -12.90 4.68
CA ALA A 201 7.80 -13.24 5.33
C ALA A 201 7.83 -12.95 6.83
N ALA A 202 8.94 -13.29 7.50
CA ALA A 202 9.15 -12.97 8.92
C ALA A 202 9.17 -11.45 9.17
N ALA A 203 9.88 -10.69 8.33
CA ALA A 203 9.94 -9.24 8.42
C ALA A 203 8.56 -8.61 8.15
N ALA A 204 7.87 -9.03 7.10
CA ALA A 204 6.54 -8.52 6.76
C ALA A 204 5.53 -8.78 7.88
N ALA A 205 5.55 -9.96 8.50
CA ALA A 205 4.68 -10.29 9.63
C ALA A 205 4.99 -9.43 10.87
N ALA A 206 6.27 -9.21 11.17
CA ALA A 206 6.69 -8.42 12.32
C ALA A 206 6.37 -6.94 12.18
N PHE A 207 6.41 -6.41 10.97
CA PHE A 207 6.17 -4.98 10.66
C PHE A 207 4.79 -4.71 10.07
N SER A 208 3.82 -5.61 10.27
CA SER A 208 2.43 -5.45 9.83
C SER A 208 1.49 -4.84 10.89
N GLY A 209 2.00 -4.48 12.06
CA GLY A 209 1.22 -3.96 13.19
C GLY A 209 0.68 -2.55 12.98
N ASP A 210 -0.23 -2.14 13.88
CA ASP A 210 -0.82 -0.79 13.92
C ASP A 210 0.23 0.26 14.29
N ASP A 211 0.28 1.33 13.50
CA ASP A 211 1.23 2.44 13.62
C ASP A 211 0.71 3.61 14.46
N SER A 212 -0.49 3.53 14.99
CA SER A 212 -1.16 4.69 15.60
C SER A 212 -0.35 5.35 16.71
N ALA A 213 0.36 4.56 17.53
CA ALA A 213 1.23 5.07 18.59
C ALA A 213 2.50 5.74 18.05
N LEU A 214 3.03 5.27 16.93
CA LEU A 214 4.27 5.78 16.32
C LEU A 214 4.04 7.03 15.44
N THR A 215 2.81 7.19 14.97
CA THR A 215 2.39 8.32 14.14
C THR A 215 1.71 9.42 14.94
N SER A 216 1.37 9.15 16.20
CA SER A 216 0.85 10.16 17.13
C SER A 216 1.99 11.02 17.66
N GLY A 217 1.81 12.32 17.64
CA GLY A 217 2.78 13.27 18.15
C GLY A 217 2.39 14.69 17.75
N ASP A 218 2.83 15.66 18.55
CA ASP A 218 2.60 17.06 18.25
C ASP A 218 3.70 17.56 17.29
N LEU A 219 3.28 18.04 16.10
CA LEU A 219 4.19 18.68 15.15
C LEU A 219 4.88 19.92 15.75
N ASP A 220 4.25 20.58 16.73
CA ASP A 220 4.83 21.71 17.42
C ASP A 220 6.05 21.31 18.29
N SER A 221 6.14 20.07 18.73
CA SER A 221 7.34 19.55 19.45
C SER A 221 8.60 19.58 18.55
N LEU A 222 8.45 19.53 17.23
CA LEU A 222 9.56 19.66 16.28
C LEU A 222 10.20 21.06 16.34
N ILE A 223 9.44 22.09 16.76
CA ILE A 223 9.87 23.49 16.79
C ILE A 223 10.54 23.84 18.11
N THR A 224 10.11 23.25 19.23
CA THR A 224 10.49 23.64 20.60
C THR A 224 11.89 23.22 21.04
N GLY A 225 12.68 22.59 20.15
CA GLY A 225 14.11 22.34 20.43
C GLY A 225 14.40 21.25 21.45
N GLY A 226 13.40 20.46 21.88
CA GLY A 226 13.65 19.24 22.63
C GLY A 226 14.51 18.32 21.78
N GLU A 227 15.60 17.80 22.31
CA GLU A 227 16.23 16.60 21.77
C GLU A 227 15.09 15.59 21.70
N ILE A 228 14.68 15.24 20.46
CA ILE A 228 13.87 14.07 20.29
C ILE A 228 14.86 12.94 20.54
N GLU A 229 15.00 12.55 21.81
CA GLU A 229 15.48 11.22 22.08
C GLU A 229 14.56 10.31 21.27
N GLU A 230 15.17 9.58 20.36
CA GLU A 230 14.50 8.64 19.46
C GLU A 230 13.96 7.42 20.21
N VAL A 231 13.55 7.60 21.44
CA VAL A 231 12.75 6.63 22.16
C VAL A 231 11.33 6.77 21.64
N ILE A 232 11.09 6.12 20.52
CA ILE A 232 9.74 5.77 20.14
C ILE A 232 9.30 4.79 21.22
N GLU A 233 8.50 5.23 22.19
CA GLU A 233 7.94 4.34 23.22
C GLU A 233 7.26 3.16 22.52
N GLY A 234 7.75 1.93 22.79
CA GLY A 234 7.31 0.72 22.09
C GLY A 234 8.07 0.38 20.81
N ALA A 235 9.08 1.15 20.40
CA ALA A 235 9.96 0.75 19.31
C ALA A 235 10.79 -0.48 19.74
N PRO A 236 10.87 -1.52 18.90
CA PRO A 236 11.76 -2.65 19.17
C PRO A 236 13.22 -2.18 19.23
N ASP A 237 13.99 -2.74 20.16
CA ASP A 237 15.42 -2.52 20.24
C ASP A 237 16.11 -2.96 18.94
N VAL A 238 16.97 -2.09 18.42
CA VAL A 238 17.87 -2.43 17.31
C VAL A 238 19.23 -2.66 17.92
N ASP A 239 19.75 -3.87 17.73
CA ASP A 239 21.09 -4.20 18.24
C ASP A 239 22.19 -3.55 17.39
N GLU A 240 23.46 -3.63 17.88
CA GLU A 240 24.64 -3.07 17.21
C GLU A 240 24.86 -3.62 15.79
N ASN A 241 24.23 -4.75 15.45
CA ASN A 241 24.30 -5.39 14.13
C ASN A 241 23.18 -4.95 13.17
N GLY A 242 22.30 -4.04 13.59
CA GLY A 242 21.15 -3.60 12.78
C GLY A 242 19.96 -4.58 12.81
N ASP A 243 19.97 -5.59 13.68
CA ASP A 243 18.90 -6.54 13.85
C ASP A 243 17.79 -5.93 14.71
N ALA A 244 16.56 -5.91 14.21
CA ALA A 244 15.41 -5.43 14.98
C ALA A 244 14.83 -6.55 15.85
N ASN A 245 14.67 -6.28 17.14
CA ASN A 245 14.01 -7.21 18.05
C ASN A 245 12.52 -6.89 18.15
N VAL A 246 11.69 -7.59 17.39
CA VAL A 246 10.23 -7.43 17.39
C VAL A 246 9.58 -8.61 18.09
N ALA A 247 8.87 -8.35 19.18
CA ALA A 247 8.18 -9.39 19.97
C ALA A 247 9.09 -10.58 20.35
N GLY A 248 10.36 -10.32 20.72
CA GLY A 248 11.34 -11.34 21.11
C GLY A 248 11.97 -12.12 19.92
N LYS A 249 11.69 -11.73 18.67
CA LYS A 249 12.33 -12.28 17.48
C LYS A 249 13.30 -11.29 16.88
N LYS A 250 14.55 -11.71 16.69
CA LYS A 250 15.55 -10.92 15.97
C LYS A 250 15.32 -11.03 14.47
N ILE A 251 15.14 -9.88 13.82
CA ILE A 251 14.93 -9.79 12.36
C ILE A 251 16.13 -9.08 11.77
N PRO A 252 16.98 -9.77 11.01
CA PRO A 252 18.16 -9.21 10.40
C PRO A 252 17.79 -8.42 9.15
N ILE A 253 17.40 -7.14 9.33
CA ILE A 253 16.99 -6.24 8.23
C ILE A 253 18.14 -6.07 7.23
N ASP A 254 19.38 -6.05 7.70
CA ASP A 254 20.54 -5.88 6.82
C ASP A 254 20.73 -7.03 5.84
N LYS A 255 20.29 -8.25 6.20
CA LYS A 255 20.34 -9.43 5.33
C LYS A 255 19.24 -9.48 4.27
N LEU A 256 18.22 -8.62 4.37
CA LEU A 256 17.20 -8.52 3.33
C LEU A 256 17.83 -8.05 2.01
N SER A 257 17.39 -8.64 0.91
CA SER A 257 17.75 -8.18 -0.44
C SER A 257 17.26 -6.75 -0.70
N ILE A 258 17.86 -6.04 -1.65
CA ILE A 258 17.42 -4.68 -2.00
C ILE A 258 15.94 -4.66 -2.41
N PRO A 259 15.44 -5.54 -3.30
CA PRO A 259 14.02 -5.59 -3.61
C PRO A 259 13.13 -5.82 -2.39
N ALA A 260 13.55 -6.70 -1.46
CA ALA A 260 12.83 -6.96 -0.22
C ALA A 260 12.77 -5.72 0.68
N LYS A 261 13.88 -4.98 0.83
CA LYS A 261 13.91 -3.69 1.55
C LYS A 261 12.99 -2.66 0.91
N LEU A 262 12.99 -2.55 -0.43
CA LEU A 262 12.12 -1.64 -1.18
C LEU A 262 10.63 -1.98 -0.97
N ARG A 263 10.31 -3.27 -1.03
CA ARG A 263 8.94 -3.74 -0.80
C ARG A 263 8.51 -3.49 0.65
N LEU A 264 9.37 -3.81 1.63
CA LEU A 264 9.11 -3.54 3.05
C LEU A 264 8.95 -2.04 3.33
N ALA A 265 9.71 -1.17 2.66
CA ALA A 265 9.57 0.28 2.76
C ALA A 265 8.19 0.79 2.34
N GLN A 266 7.55 0.12 1.37
CA GLN A 266 6.24 0.52 0.83
C GLN A 266 5.06 -0.02 1.63
N MET A 267 5.20 -1.20 2.25
CA MET A 267 4.09 -1.90 2.92
C MET A 267 4.27 -2.03 4.44
N GLY A 268 5.48 -1.81 4.95
CA GLY A 268 5.77 -1.89 6.37
C GLY A 268 5.19 -0.71 7.17
N ASN A 269 5.16 -0.89 8.48
CA ASN A 269 4.69 0.11 9.43
C ASN A 269 5.70 1.28 9.61
N ALA A 270 5.36 2.30 10.40
CA ALA A 270 6.21 3.46 10.64
C ALA A 270 7.55 3.07 11.26
N PHE A 271 7.58 2.01 12.06
CA PHE A 271 8.82 1.52 12.64
C PHE A 271 9.76 0.95 11.56
N ALA A 272 9.26 0.09 10.66
CA ALA A 272 10.04 -0.40 9.54
C ALA A 272 10.57 0.75 8.68
N ARG A 273 9.73 1.77 8.43
CA ARG A 273 10.13 2.97 7.70
C ARG A 273 11.22 3.76 8.42
N SER A 274 11.12 3.91 9.75
CA SER A 274 12.13 4.63 10.56
C SER A 274 13.51 3.97 10.52
N LEU A 275 13.57 2.65 10.40
CA LEU A 275 14.82 1.90 10.21
C LEU A 275 15.35 2.03 8.78
N LEU A 276 14.49 1.78 7.80
CA LEU A 276 14.89 1.75 6.38
C LEU A 276 15.25 3.13 5.82
N ILE A 277 14.72 4.23 6.36
CA ILE A 277 15.04 5.59 5.92
C ILE A 277 16.52 5.94 6.17
N ARG A 278 17.15 5.30 7.15
CA ARG A 278 18.57 5.48 7.51
C ARG A 278 19.50 4.60 6.67
N SER A 279 18.94 3.77 5.79
CA SER A 279 19.75 2.92 4.92
C SER A 279 20.78 3.75 4.14
N PRO A 280 22.04 3.29 4.03
CA PRO A 280 23.04 3.93 3.19
C PRO A 280 22.70 3.86 1.70
N LEU A 281 21.79 2.96 1.32
CA LEU A 281 21.31 2.82 -0.05
C LEU A 281 20.24 3.86 -0.34
N LYS A 282 20.58 4.86 -1.16
CA LYS A 282 19.66 5.93 -1.56
C LYS A 282 18.32 5.44 -2.11
N LEU A 283 18.34 4.33 -2.86
CA LEU A 283 17.13 3.71 -3.42
C LEU A 283 16.14 3.31 -2.32
N VAL A 284 16.65 2.72 -1.22
CA VAL A 284 15.82 2.29 -0.09
C VAL A 284 15.25 3.50 0.65
N ALA A 285 16.09 4.48 0.98
CA ALA A 285 15.65 5.71 1.65
C ALA A 285 14.60 6.48 0.83
N MET A 286 14.79 6.56 -0.50
CA MET A 286 13.82 7.17 -1.41
C MET A 286 12.52 6.38 -1.52
N ALA A 287 12.57 5.05 -1.46
CA ALA A 287 11.37 4.23 -1.42
C ALA A 287 10.56 4.48 -0.14
N VAL A 288 11.22 4.65 0.99
CA VAL A 288 10.55 4.99 2.26
C VAL A 288 9.81 6.31 2.15
N ILE A 289 10.50 7.39 1.77
CA ILE A 289 9.87 8.73 1.76
C ILE A 289 8.75 8.86 0.72
N LYS A 290 8.75 8.02 -0.30
CA LYS A 290 7.69 7.94 -1.32
C LYS A 290 6.55 7.01 -0.93
N ALA A 291 6.66 6.26 0.17
CA ALA A 291 5.60 5.34 0.57
C ALA A 291 4.29 6.10 0.85
N PRO A 292 3.14 5.57 0.37
CA PRO A 292 1.86 6.26 0.48
C PRO A 292 1.37 6.41 1.93
N SER A 293 1.90 5.59 2.83
CA SER A 293 1.57 5.57 4.26
C SER A 293 2.39 6.54 5.11
N VAL A 294 3.37 7.26 4.52
CA VAL A 294 4.17 8.25 5.26
C VAL A 294 3.29 9.40 5.72
N THR A 295 3.26 9.61 7.03
CA THR A 295 2.49 10.68 7.67
C THR A 295 3.25 12.01 7.67
N GLU A 296 2.51 13.11 7.96
CA GLU A 296 3.10 14.44 8.10
C GLU A 296 4.07 14.53 9.29
N ILE A 297 3.79 13.76 10.34
CA ILE A 297 4.64 13.68 11.54
C ILE A 297 5.95 12.99 11.20
N GLU A 298 5.91 11.86 10.49
CA GLU A 298 7.11 11.18 10.01
C GLU A 298 7.94 12.10 9.10
N ALA A 299 7.30 12.76 8.13
CA ALA A 299 7.97 13.70 7.23
C ALA A 299 8.64 14.84 8.01
N GLY A 300 8.03 15.33 9.08
CA GLY A 300 8.59 16.34 9.97
C GLY A 300 9.82 15.84 10.75
N ARG A 301 9.76 14.62 11.29
CA ARG A 301 10.91 13.96 11.94
C ARG A 301 12.07 13.76 10.97
N TYR A 302 11.78 13.29 9.75
CA TYR A 302 12.78 13.12 8.70
C TYR A 302 13.39 14.46 8.26
N ALA A 303 12.59 15.52 8.14
CA ALA A 303 13.07 16.85 7.82
C ALA A 303 14.04 17.41 8.88
N LYS A 304 13.84 17.08 10.16
CA LYS A 304 14.73 17.49 11.28
C LYS A 304 16.03 16.69 11.30
N ASN A 305 16.04 15.47 10.79
CA ASN A 305 17.20 14.57 10.87
C ASN A 305 18.29 14.94 9.87
N ALA A 306 19.43 15.41 10.35
CA ALA A 306 20.57 15.80 9.55
C ALA A 306 21.40 14.61 8.99
N THR A 307 21.19 13.38 9.50
CA THR A 307 21.97 12.21 9.08
C THR A 307 21.41 11.59 7.78
N LEU A 308 20.16 11.82 7.46
CA LEU A 308 19.51 11.25 6.26
C LEU A 308 20.19 11.73 4.97
N CYS A 309 20.00 10.99 3.87
CA CYS A 309 20.56 11.37 2.59
C CYS A 309 19.93 12.65 2.03
N ASP A 310 20.70 13.39 1.23
CA ASP A 310 20.31 14.69 0.68
C ASP A 310 19.05 14.60 -0.19
N GLU A 311 18.89 13.50 -0.89
CA GLU A 311 17.74 13.26 -1.78
C GLU A 311 16.42 13.19 -1.02
N VAL A 312 16.41 12.61 0.18
CA VAL A 312 15.21 12.57 1.05
C VAL A 312 14.83 13.99 1.46
N ILE A 313 15.79 14.79 1.93
CA ILE A 313 15.53 16.16 2.34
C ILE A 313 15.06 17.01 1.16
N ARG A 314 15.66 16.84 -0.01
CA ARG A 314 15.23 17.50 -1.26
C ARG A 314 13.82 17.08 -1.66
N TYR A 315 13.47 15.81 -1.52
CA TYR A 315 12.12 15.35 -1.81
C TYR A 315 11.09 16.01 -0.86
N ILE A 316 11.38 16.07 0.46
CA ILE A 316 10.51 16.73 1.42
C ILE A 316 10.37 18.22 1.09
N SER A 317 11.47 18.93 0.78
CA SER A 317 11.47 20.36 0.47
C SER A 317 10.72 20.70 -0.84
N SER A 318 10.63 19.75 -1.76
CA SER A 318 9.88 19.89 -3.02
C SER A 318 8.40 19.50 -2.89
N ASN A 319 8.01 18.80 -1.82
CA ASN A 319 6.63 18.34 -1.64
C ASN A 319 5.72 19.47 -1.14
N GLY A 320 4.84 19.97 -2.03
CA GLY A 320 3.94 21.09 -1.74
C GLY A 320 2.93 20.84 -0.62
N LYS A 321 2.60 19.59 -0.27
CA LYS A 321 1.74 19.27 0.87
C LYS A 321 2.49 19.48 2.18
N TRP A 322 3.68 18.91 2.32
CA TRP A 322 4.48 18.97 3.54
C TRP A 322 5.05 20.37 3.79
N THR A 323 5.48 21.07 2.75
CA THR A 323 5.99 22.45 2.88
C THR A 323 4.91 23.49 3.22
N LYS A 324 3.63 23.15 3.27
CA LYS A 324 2.58 24.02 3.85
C LYS A 324 2.62 24.01 5.38
N ILE A 325 3.08 22.91 5.98
CA ILE A 325 3.10 22.71 7.43
C ILE A 325 4.24 23.54 8.04
N TYR A 326 3.90 24.39 9.02
CA TYR A 326 4.84 25.34 9.61
C TYR A 326 6.04 24.66 10.26
N ALA A 327 5.80 23.60 11.06
CA ALA A 327 6.84 22.83 11.73
C ALA A 327 7.86 22.23 10.76
N ILE A 328 7.39 21.69 9.62
CA ILE A 328 8.25 21.11 8.59
C ILE A 328 9.10 22.20 7.91
N LYS A 329 8.53 23.42 7.66
CA LYS A 329 9.32 24.54 7.14
C LYS A 329 10.47 24.90 8.07
N VAL A 330 10.20 24.97 9.37
CA VAL A 330 11.22 25.28 10.38
C VAL A 330 12.30 24.20 10.38
N ALA A 331 11.89 22.92 10.43
CA ALA A 331 12.79 21.78 10.43
C ALA A 331 13.71 21.78 9.19
N LEU A 332 13.15 21.98 8.00
CA LEU A 332 13.90 22.06 6.76
C LEU A 332 14.91 23.23 6.73
N CYS A 333 14.50 24.42 7.19
CA CYS A 333 15.39 25.58 7.23
C CYS A 333 16.54 25.42 8.25
N LEU A 334 16.41 24.55 9.25
CA LEU A 334 17.45 24.21 10.21
C LEU A 334 18.32 23.03 9.73
N ASN A 335 17.89 22.27 8.73
CA ASN A 335 18.61 21.10 8.25
C ASN A 335 19.76 21.52 7.32
N PRO A 336 21.00 21.06 7.59
CA PRO A 336 22.18 21.39 6.77
C PRO A 336 22.09 20.90 5.32
N LYS A 337 21.29 19.87 5.06
CA LYS A 337 21.12 19.25 3.74
C LYS A 337 19.98 19.85 2.93
N CYS A 338 19.24 20.80 3.50
CA CYS A 338 18.18 21.48 2.77
C CYS A 338 18.78 22.40 1.69
N PRO A 339 18.37 22.29 0.42
CA PRO A 339 18.84 23.18 -0.63
C PRO A 339 18.59 24.65 -0.29
N SER A 340 19.60 25.52 -0.41
CA SER A 340 19.49 26.94 -0.08
C SER A 340 18.36 27.66 -0.84
N PRO A 341 18.05 27.38 -2.12
CA PRO A 341 16.91 27.96 -2.80
C PRO A 341 15.56 27.59 -2.18
N ASP A 342 15.42 26.34 -1.71
CA ASP A 342 14.21 25.85 -1.08
C ASP A 342 14.02 26.48 0.31
N ALA A 343 15.10 26.47 1.11
CA ALA A 343 15.11 27.17 2.39
C ALA A 343 14.76 28.67 2.21
N GLY A 344 15.36 29.31 1.19
CA GLY A 344 15.09 30.71 0.87
C GLY A 344 13.64 31.03 0.57
N ARG A 345 12.91 30.12 -0.06
CA ARG A 345 11.46 30.26 -0.30
C ARG A 345 10.63 30.14 0.97
N MET A 346 11.11 29.37 1.97
CA MET A 346 10.40 29.13 3.21
C MET A 346 10.67 30.19 4.30
N LEU A 347 11.89 30.78 4.35
CA LEU A 347 12.30 31.77 5.35
C LEU A 347 11.32 32.94 5.55
N PRO A 348 10.75 33.56 4.48
CA PRO A 348 9.82 34.69 4.64
C PRO A 348 8.56 34.35 5.46
N PHE A 349 8.19 33.09 5.54
CA PHE A 349 7.00 32.63 6.26
C PHE A 349 7.28 32.28 7.73
N LEU A 350 8.56 32.33 8.17
CA LEU A 350 8.94 31.99 9.53
C LEU A 350 8.78 33.19 10.48
N ARG A 351 8.50 32.89 11.75
CA ARG A 351 8.43 33.90 12.80
C ARG A 351 9.83 34.42 13.15
N GLU A 352 9.90 35.55 13.79
CA GLU A 352 11.18 36.19 14.15
C GLU A 352 12.04 35.33 15.08
N LYS A 353 11.42 34.58 15.99
CA LYS A 353 12.10 33.65 16.89
C LYS A 353 12.90 32.59 16.14
N GLU A 354 12.28 31.94 15.16
CA GLU A 354 12.91 30.91 14.34
C GLU A 354 13.97 31.51 13.40
N LEU A 355 13.73 32.67 12.82
CA LEU A 355 14.72 33.38 12.01
C LEU A 355 15.98 33.72 12.83
N LYS A 356 15.81 34.16 14.10
CA LYS A 356 16.94 34.39 15.03
C LYS A 356 17.68 33.09 15.34
N LEU A 357 16.99 31.98 15.50
CA LEU A 357 17.59 30.66 15.72
C LEU A 357 18.43 30.25 14.50
N ILE A 358 17.85 30.31 13.30
CA ILE A 358 18.54 29.97 12.03
C ILE A 358 19.76 30.87 11.80
N SER A 359 19.64 32.18 12.08
CA SER A 359 20.74 33.13 11.89
C SER A 359 21.97 32.86 12.77
N LYS A 360 21.78 32.18 13.90
CA LYS A 360 22.83 31.80 14.89
C LYS A 360 23.31 30.35 14.72
N SER A 361 22.58 29.52 13.96
CA SER A 361 22.89 28.11 13.79
C SER A 361 24.20 27.93 13.01
N LYS A 362 25.11 27.11 13.54
CA LYS A 362 26.38 26.74 12.87
C LYS A 362 26.24 25.62 11.85
N GLY A 363 25.16 24.82 11.95
CA GLY A 363 24.89 23.68 11.08
C GLY A 363 24.17 24.05 9.78
N VAL A 364 23.65 25.26 9.64
CA VAL A 364 22.86 25.69 8.46
C VAL A 364 23.79 26.35 7.42
N PRO A 365 23.56 26.12 6.10
CA PRO A 365 24.34 26.75 5.05
C PRO A 365 24.43 28.29 5.19
N SER A 366 25.62 28.86 4.93
CA SER A 366 25.90 30.28 5.10
C SER A 366 24.95 31.19 4.30
N ALA A 367 24.54 30.76 3.10
CA ALA A 367 23.54 31.45 2.28
C ALA A 367 22.19 31.61 2.98
N THR A 368 21.71 30.53 3.63
CA THR A 368 20.45 30.51 4.38
C THR A 368 20.54 31.39 5.63
N THR A 369 21.65 31.32 6.39
CA THR A 369 21.86 32.16 7.58
C THR A 369 21.97 33.65 7.21
N ALA A 370 22.66 33.99 6.11
CA ALA A 370 22.75 35.36 5.63
C ALA A 370 21.38 35.91 5.20
N GLN A 371 20.57 35.11 4.51
CA GLN A 371 19.21 35.49 4.13
C GLN A 371 18.29 35.70 5.34
N ALA A 372 18.39 34.83 6.34
CA ALA A 372 17.65 34.99 7.61
C ALA A 372 18.02 36.32 8.31
N ARG A 373 19.33 36.66 8.36
CA ARG A 373 19.78 37.95 8.92
C ARG A 373 19.21 39.15 8.16
N ARG A 374 19.20 39.09 6.83
CA ARG A 374 18.61 40.16 5.99
C ARG A 374 17.11 40.34 6.27
N LEU A 375 16.37 39.23 6.40
CA LEU A 375 14.94 39.27 6.72
C LEU A 375 14.68 39.83 8.12
N ILE A 376 15.51 39.53 9.11
CA ILE A 376 15.40 40.13 10.45
C ILE A 376 15.62 41.63 10.37
N ALA A 377 16.69 42.07 9.71
CA ALA A 377 17.01 43.48 9.55
C ALA A 377 15.90 44.24 8.84
N SER A 378 15.33 43.69 7.77
CA SER A 378 14.21 44.31 7.03
C SER A 378 12.93 44.42 7.88
N ARG A 379 12.64 43.45 8.74
CA ARG A 379 11.46 43.48 9.64
C ARG A 379 11.66 44.40 10.82
N SER A 380 12.89 44.54 11.36
CA SER A 380 13.21 45.50 12.43
C SER A 380 13.31 46.95 11.97
N GLY A 381 13.73 47.19 10.70
CA GLY A 381 13.79 48.52 10.10
C GLY A 381 12.45 49.07 9.57
N GLY A 382 11.45 48.23 9.39
CA GLY A 382 10.12 48.62 8.93
C GLY A 382 9.15 49.11 10.03
N GLY A 383 9.57 49.08 11.30
CA GLY A 383 8.77 49.54 12.45
C GLY A 383 9.01 50.98 12.88
N ALA A 384 9.81 51.74 12.12
CA ALA A 384 10.09 53.15 12.39
C ALA A 384 9.60 54.02 11.22
N LYS A 385 8.27 54.09 11.03
CA LYS A 385 7.59 55.15 10.32
C LYS A 385 6.21 55.37 10.92
#